data_d3d755c81329f09f58c631daa81219bc
#
_entry.id   d3d755c81329f09f58c631daa81219bc
#
_cell.length_a   1.000
_cell.length_b   1.000
_cell.length_c   1.000
_cell.angle_alpha   90.00
_cell.angle_beta   90.00
_cell.angle_gamma   90.00
#
_symmetry.space_group_name_H-M   'P 1'
#
loop_
_entity.id
_entity.type
_entity.pdbx_description
1 polymer ?
#
loop_
_entity_poly.entity_id
_entity_poly.type
_entity_poly.pdbx_seq_one_letter_code
_entity_poly.pdbx_strand_id
1 'polypeptide(L)'
;MTITAAADGSALGNPGPAGWAWYIDDDTWRAGGWPHGTNNMGELKAVLDLLEATAVDADQHLHVLCDSQYVINSVTKWMPGWKRKGWRKKDGKPVMNVELLKDIDRALAGRSVEFEWVKGHSGHAMNEAADVRANAAATAFSKKQDPQVGPGYRGSGAAAATPVSPASPSATTDEPAEDLFSLFDQAEGEGAASCSTAVEETVLVADGPGTTDFEQITAREQALLGDRLRADPPSAAELLHPSFTEVGASGRRYDREEILARLAPLEDVDAEEFVADEIAPGVVLLQYITNEPRGAVHRSSLWVQESGRWLLRHHQGTASFGASGTHRDLRGR
;
A
#
# COMPACT_ATOMS: atom_id res chain seq x y z
N MET A 1 -27.17 13.99 11.06
CA MET A 1 -25.98 14.03 11.94
C MET A 1 -24.81 13.45 11.16
N THR A 2 -23.56 13.73 11.58
CA THR A 2 -22.37 13.13 10.96
C THR A 2 -21.72 12.19 11.97
N ILE A 3 -21.42 10.96 11.54
CA ILE A 3 -20.61 10.00 12.29
C ILE A 3 -19.16 10.18 11.80
N THR A 4 -18.23 10.53 12.68
CA THR A 4 -16.80 10.59 12.34
C THR A 4 -16.09 9.41 12.99
N ALA A 5 -15.33 8.65 12.19
CA ALA A 5 -14.59 7.48 12.64
C ALA A 5 -13.22 7.41 11.99
N ALA A 6 -12.22 6.89 12.69
CA ALA A 6 -10.95 6.50 12.11
C ALA A 6 -10.95 4.99 11.82
N ALA A 7 -10.27 4.58 10.74
CA ALA A 7 -10.12 3.18 10.36
C ALA A 7 -8.66 2.91 10.00
N ASP A 8 -8.10 1.82 10.53
CA ASP A 8 -6.70 1.48 10.38
C ASP A 8 -6.46 -0.03 10.36
N GLY A 9 -5.35 -0.45 9.75
CA GLY A 9 -4.88 -1.81 9.70
C GLY A 9 -3.43 -1.93 10.16
N SER A 10 -3.06 -3.08 10.67
CA SER A 10 -1.68 -3.37 11.10
C SER A 10 -1.32 -4.80 10.78
N ALA A 11 -0.08 -5.03 10.35
CA ALA A 11 0.45 -6.38 10.15
C ALA A 11 1.85 -6.51 10.74
N LEU A 12 2.06 -7.56 11.53
CA LEU A 12 3.37 -7.91 12.07
C LEU A 12 4.11 -8.80 11.07
N GLY A 13 4.71 -8.17 10.07
CA GLY A 13 5.17 -8.79 8.83
C GLY A 13 4.09 -8.73 7.74
N ASN A 14 4.49 -8.59 6.49
CA ASN A 14 3.55 -8.40 5.38
C ASN A 14 3.86 -9.39 4.24
N PRO A 15 3.17 -10.55 4.17
CA PRO A 15 2.09 -11.00 5.05
C PRO A 15 2.55 -11.54 6.42
N GLY A 16 1.66 -11.45 7.43
CA GLY A 16 1.92 -11.94 8.79
C GLY A 16 0.66 -11.87 9.65
N PRO A 17 0.76 -12.02 10.98
CA PRO A 17 -0.35 -11.74 11.88
C PRO A 17 -0.84 -10.32 11.66
N ALA A 18 -2.11 -10.18 11.27
CA ALA A 18 -2.69 -8.92 10.87
C ALA A 18 -3.90 -8.56 11.73
N GLY A 19 -4.04 -7.28 12.02
CA GLY A 19 -5.15 -6.70 12.75
C GLY A 19 -5.79 -5.55 11.98
N TRP A 20 -6.99 -5.22 12.37
CA TRP A 20 -7.75 -4.09 11.88
C TRP A 20 -8.55 -3.47 13.03
N ALA A 21 -8.80 -2.19 12.98
CA ALA A 21 -9.69 -1.53 13.90
C ALA A 21 -10.35 -0.29 13.29
N TRP A 22 -11.51 0.04 13.78
CA TRP A 22 -12.10 1.36 13.65
C TRP A 22 -12.44 1.93 15.03
N TYR A 23 -12.42 3.26 15.11
CA TYR A 23 -12.59 4.00 16.35
C TYR A 23 -13.43 5.25 16.14
N ILE A 24 -14.44 5.45 16.97
CA ILE A 24 -15.25 6.67 17.07
C ILE A 24 -14.93 7.37 18.38
N ASP A 25 -15.06 6.64 19.49
CA ASP A 25 -14.71 7.05 20.85
C ASP A 25 -14.38 5.82 21.71
N ASP A 26 -14.03 6.03 22.99
CA ASP A 26 -13.61 4.93 23.89
C ASP A 26 -14.71 3.91 24.19
N ASP A 27 -15.97 4.28 24.00
CA ASP A 27 -17.14 3.41 24.19
C ASP A 27 -17.66 2.84 22.84
N THR A 28 -17.06 3.24 21.72
CA THR A 28 -17.53 2.93 20.37
C THR A 28 -16.37 2.65 19.43
N TRP A 29 -15.91 1.42 19.44
CA TRP A 29 -14.82 0.94 18.58
C TRP A 29 -14.93 -0.57 18.38
N ARG A 30 -14.25 -1.07 17.35
CA ARG A 30 -14.14 -2.50 17.10
C ARG A 30 -12.78 -2.84 16.51
N ALA A 31 -12.27 -4.02 16.85
CA ALA A 31 -11.03 -4.55 16.30
C ALA A 31 -11.16 -6.06 16.08
N GLY A 32 -10.31 -6.57 15.20
CA GLY A 32 -10.21 -7.98 14.88
C GLY A 32 -8.96 -8.25 14.05
N GLY A 33 -8.85 -9.42 13.46
CA GLY A 33 -7.67 -9.73 12.65
C GLY A 33 -7.60 -11.19 12.24
N TRP A 34 -6.41 -11.59 11.78
CA TRP A 34 -6.13 -12.94 11.30
C TRP A 34 -4.71 -13.36 11.70
N PRO A 35 -4.46 -14.68 11.80
CA PRO A 35 -3.09 -15.21 11.99
C PRO A 35 -2.17 -14.88 10.81
N HIS A 36 -2.74 -14.66 9.62
CA HIS A 36 -2.01 -14.36 8.39
C HIS A 36 -2.84 -13.41 7.50
N GLY A 37 -2.30 -12.25 7.21
CA GLY A 37 -2.90 -11.21 6.39
C GLY A 37 -1.88 -10.15 6.03
N THR A 38 -2.29 -9.14 5.28
CA THR A 38 -1.47 -8.00 4.92
C THR A 38 -2.00 -6.73 5.56
N ASN A 39 -1.18 -5.68 5.61
CA ASN A 39 -1.60 -4.37 6.08
C ASN A 39 -2.83 -3.87 5.32
N ASN A 40 -2.77 -3.90 3.99
CA ASN A 40 -3.90 -3.51 3.13
C ASN A 40 -5.19 -4.30 3.39
N MET A 41 -5.08 -5.60 3.73
CA MET A 41 -6.25 -6.39 4.14
C MET A 41 -6.85 -5.86 5.45
N GLY A 42 -5.98 -5.50 6.41
CA GLY A 42 -6.41 -4.91 7.68
C GLY A 42 -7.17 -3.61 7.46
N GLU A 43 -6.58 -2.69 6.73
CA GLU A 43 -7.15 -1.38 6.44
C GLU A 43 -8.49 -1.47 5.68
N LEU A 44 -8.56 -2.27 4.61
CA LEU A 44 -9.82 -2.51 3.89
C LEU A 44 -10.87 -3.15 4.79
N LYS A 45 -10.49 -4.08 5.68
CA LYS A 45 -11.44 -4.71 6.60
C LYS A 45 -11.90 -3.75 7.68
N ALA A 46 -11.06 -2.85 8.17
CA ALA A 46 -11.45 -1.81 9.11
C ALA A 46 -12.57 -0.93 8.52
N VAL A 47 -12.39 -0.48 7.26
CA VAL A 47 -13.41 0.30 6.54
C VAL A 47 -14.68 -0.52 6.29
N LEU A 48 -14.55 -1.77 5.86
CA LEU A 48 -15.72 -2.63 5.63
C LEU A 48 -16.52 -2.84 6.92
N ASP A 49 -15.86 -3.20 8.01
CA ASP A 49 -16.51 -3.47 9.29
C ASP A 49 -17.17 -2.20 9.87
N LEU A 50 -16.55 -1.03 9.71
CA LEU A 50 -17.12 0.26 10.06
C LEU A 50 -18.42 0.53 9.28
N LEU A 51 -18.39 0.31 7.96
CA LEU A 51 -19.57 0.48 7.10
C LEU A 51 -20.71 -0.47 7.49
N GLU A 52 -20.39 -1.72 7.78
CA GLU A 52 -21.35 -2.73 8.23
C GLU A 52 -21.92 -2.37 9.62
N ALA A 53 -21.05 -1.99 10.55
CA ALA A 53 -21.45 -1.62 11.92
C ALA A 53 -22.38 -0.40 11.93
N THR A 54 -22.10 0.60 11.10
CA THR A 54 -22.88 1.84 11.00
C THR A 54 -24.05 1.76 10.02
N ALA A 55 -24.39 0.57 9.49
CA ALA A 55 -25.49 0.39 8.55
C ALA A 55 -26.87 0.69 9.16
N VAL A 56 -27.00 0.59 10.48
CA VAL A 56 -28.24 0.94 11.21
C VAL A 56 -28.56 2.43 11.14
N ASP A 57 -27.57 3.27 10.88
CA ASP A 57 -27.65 4.72 10.72
C ASP A 57 -27.17 5.13 9.30
N ALA A 58 -27.52 4.34 8.28
CA ALA A 58 -27.06 4.54 6.90
C ALA A 58 -27.55 5.86 6.27
N ASP A 59 -28.55 6.50 6.83
CA ASP A 59 -29.08 7.82 6.47
C ASP A 59 -28.20 8.99 6.97
N GLN A 60 -27.31 8.72 7.92
CA GLN A 60 -26.36 9.71 8.42
C GLN A 60 -25.12 9.76 7.52
N HIS A 61 -24.51 10.95 7.46
CA HIS A 61 -23.23 11.11 6.79
C HIS A 61 -22.12 10.44 7.61
N LEU A 62 -21.31 9.59 6.96
CA LEU A 62 -20.17 8.93 7.56
C LEU A 62 -18.87 9.59 7.07
N HIS A 63 -18.10 10.15 7.97
CA HIS A 63 -16.79 10.72 7.72
C HIS A 63 -15.70 9.78 8.23
N VAL A 64 -14.92 9.21 7.32
CA VAL A 64 -13.89 8.20 7.59
C VAL A 64 -12.52 8.82 7.47
N LEU A 65 -11.80 8.85 8.60
CA LEU A 65 -10.41 9.26 8.68
C LEU A 65 -9.53 8.02 8.45
N CYS A 66 -8.60 8.10 7.49
CA CYS A 66 -7.74 6.99 7.13
C CYS A 66 -6.37 7.51 6.70
N ASP A 67 -5.28 6.90 7.13
CA ASP A 67 -3.93 7.27 6.70
C ASP A 67 -3.47 6.47 5.47
N SER A 68 -4.20 5.45 5.08
CA SER A 68 -3.94 4.68 3.88
C SER A 68 -4.46 5.35 2.61
N GLN A 69 -3.56 5.91 1.84
CA GLN A 69 -3.90 6.40 0.49
C GLN A 69 -4.34 5.26 -0.44
N TYR A 70 -3.83 4.04 -0.24
CA TYR A 70 -4.26 2.87 -1.00
C TYR A 70 -5.76 2.62 -0.82
N VAL A 71 -6.25 2.58 0.42
CA VAL A 71 -7.67 2.38 0.72
C VAL A 71 -8.51 3.49 0.13
N ILE A 72 -8.14 4.75 0.38
CA ILE A 72 -8.88 5.92 -0.13
C ILE A 72 -8.97 5.88 -1.66
N ASN A 73 -7.83 5.71 -2.34
CA ASN A 73 -7.81 5.65 -3.81
C ASN A 73 -8.55 4.43 -4.36
N SER A 74 -8.41 3.27 -3.71
CA SER A 74 -9.14 2.06 -4.12
C SER A 74 -10.64 2.29 -4.09
N VAL A 75 -11.16 2.83 -3.00
CA VAL A 75 -12.59 3.01 -2.79
C VAL A 75 -13.16 4.18 -3.60
N THR A 76 -12.44 5.32 -3.64
CA THR A 76 -12.98 6.56 -4.24
C THR A 76 -12.67 6.70 -5.74
N LYS A 77 -11.48 6.23 -6.18
CA LYS A 77 -11.01 6.49 -7.55
C LYS A 77 -11.00 5.25 -8.44
N TRP A 78 -10.49 4.09 -7.94
CA TRP A 78 -10.21 2.95 -8.80
C TRP A 78 -11.37 1.95 -8.91
N MET A 79 -12.11 1.76 -7.83
CA MET A 79 -13.24 0.81 -7.77
C MET A 79 -14.25 0.96 -8.91
N PRO A 80 -14.69 2.18 -9.32
CA PRO A 80 -15.60 2.32 -10.46
C PRO A 80 -15.01 1.80 -11.77
N GLY A 81 -13.69 1.95 -11.95
CA GLY A 81 -12.97 1.42 -13.12
C GLY A 81 -12.86 -0.10 -13.09
N TRP A 82 -12.51 -0.67 -11.97
CA TRP A 82 -12.41 -2.11 -11.78
C TRP A 82 -13.76 -2.81 -11.92
N LYS A 83 -14.81 -2.25 -11.36
CA LYS A 83 -16.17 -2.75 -11.48
C LYS A 83 -16.63 -2.87 -12.93
N ARG A 84 -16.37 -1.86 -13.77
CA ARG A 84 -16.66 -1.90 -15.22
C ARG A 84 -15.86 -2.96 -15.97
N LYS A 85 -14.66 -3.33 -15.49
CA LYS A 85 -13.79 -4.35 -16.07
C LYS A 85 -13.96 -5.74 -15.43
N GLY A 86 -15.02 -5.96 -14.67
CA GLY A 86 -15.25 -7.23 -13.98
C GLY A 86 -14.25 -7.54 -12.88
N TRP A 87 -13.79 -6.47 -12.16
CA TRP A 87 -12.82 -6.57 -11.06
C TRP A 87 -11.45 -7.08 -11.51
N ARG A 88 -11.01 -6.62 -12.67
CA ARG A 88 -9.72 -6.97 -13.25
C ARG A 88 -8.84 -5.73 -13.45
N LYS A 89 -7.54 -5.90 -13.23
CA LYS A 89 -6.50 -4.93 -13.60
C LYS A 89 -6.43 -4.79 -15.13
N LYS A 90 -5.61 -3.87 -15.63
CA LYS A 90 -5.42 -3.66 -17.10
C LYS A 90 -4.85 -4.90 -17.79
N ASP A 91 -4.02 -5.67 -17.09
CA ASP A 91 -3.41 -6.92 -17.53
C ASP A 91 -4.34 -8.14 -17.52
N GLY A 92 -5.59 -7.96 -17.07
CA GLY A 92 -6.60 -9.01 -17.01
C GLY A 92 -6.57 -9.84 -15.71
N LYS A 93 -5.56 -9.65 -14.86
CA LYS A 93 -5.49 -10.32 -13.54
C LYS A 93 -6.57 -9.79 -12.59
N PRO A 94 -7.03 -10.57 -11.60
CA PRO A 94 -7.94 -10.08 -10.56
C PRO A 94 -7.31 -8.90 -9.80
N VAL A 95 -8.13 -7.97 -9.35
CA VAL A 95 -7.70 -6.95 -8.38
C VAL A 95 -7.40 -7.62 -7.05
N MET A 96 -6.33 -7.20 -6.36
CA MET A 96 -6.02 -7.71 -5.02
C MET A 96 -7.14 -7.38 -4.05
N ASN A 97 -7.32 -8.22 -3.03
CA ASN A 97 -8.37 -8.05 -2.02
C ASN A 97 -9.78 -7.86 -2.62
N VAL A 98 -10.02 -8.47 -3.79
CA VAL A 98 -11.22 -8.23 -4.61
C VAL A 98 -12.52 -8.48 -3.86
N GLU A 99 -12.55 -9.48 -2.98
CA GLU A 99 -13.76 -9.79 -2.21
C GLU A 99 -14.05 -8.70 -1.17
N LEU A 100 -13.03 -8.21 -0.44
CA LEU A 100 -13.19 -7.06 0.46
C LEU A 100 -13.67 -5.81 -0.29
N LEU A 101 -13.10 -5.54 -1.45
CA LEU A 101 -13.50 -4.40 -2.28
C LEU A 101 -14.94 -4.51 -2.81
N LYS A 102 -15.38 -5.71 -3.19
CA LYS A 102 -16.77 -5.96 -3.58
C LYS A 102 -17.75 -5.77 -2.42
N ASP A 103 -17.33 -6.19 -1.22
CA ASP A 103 -18.13 -6.05 -0.02
C ASP A 103 -18.24 -4.58 0.39
N ILE A 104 -17.14 -3.82 0.31
CA ILE A 104 -17.11 -2.36 0.49
C ILE A 104 -18.03 -1.67 -0.54
N ASP A 105 -17.95 -2.04 -1.83
CA ASP A 105 -18.83 -1.48 -2.87
C ASP A 105 -20.32 -1.70 -2.55
N ARG A 106 -20.66 -2.88 -2.02
CA ARG A 106 -22.04 -3.17 -1.57
C ARG A 106 -22.45 -2.35 -0.35
N ALA A 107 -21.55 -2.23 0.63
CA ALA A 107 -21.79 -1.49 1.87
C ALA A 107 -21.89 0.02 1.65
N LEU A 108 -21.25 0.55 0.62
CA LEU A 108 -21.31 1.97 0.23
C LEU A 108 -22.60 2.32 -0.53
N ALA A 109 -23.31 1.33 -1.07
CA ALA A 109 -24.45 1.60 -1.94
C ALA A 109 -25.56 2.39 -1.21
N GLY A 110 -25.89 3.57 -1.74
CA GLY A 110 -26.93 4.45 -1.19
C GLY A 110 -26.55 5.23 0.05
N ARG A 111 -25.27 5.21 0.46
CA ARG A 111 -24.78 5.93 1.64
C ARG A 111 -24.04 7.21 1.26
N SER A 112 -24.07 8.19 2.16
CA SER A 112 -23.24 9.38 2.10
C SER A 112 -21.98 9.13 2.93
N VAL A 113 -20.85 8.86 2.26
CA VAL A 113 -19.55 8.57 2.90
C VAL A 113 -18.50 9.48 2.32
N GLU A 114 -17.71 10.10 3.19
CA GLU A 114 -16.56 10.93 2.84
C GLU A 114 -15.31 10.29 3.46
N PHE A 115 -14.24 10.21 2.68
CA PHE A 115 -12.93 9.76 3.14
C PHE A 115 -11.98 10.94 3.22
N GLU A 116 -11.38 11.16 4.38
CA GLU A 116 -10.35 12.15 4.61
C GLU A 116 -9.03 11.47 4.91
N TRP A 117 -7.98 11.85 4.18
CA TRP A 117 -6.65 11.40 4.48
C TRP A 117 -6.09 12.16 5.69
N VAL A 118 -5.60 11.42 6.67
CA VAL A 118 -4.86 11.95 7.81
C VAL A 118 -3.43 11.42 7.76
N LYS A 119 -2.47 12.20 8.23
CA LYS A 119 -1.09 11.72 8.29
C LYS A 119 -0.96 10.71 9.44
N GLY A 120 -0.53 9.49 9.13
CA GLY A 120 -0.24 8.46 10.14
C GLY A 120 0.85 8.91 11.12
N HIS A 121 0.77 8.46 12.37
CA HIS A 121 1.72 8.72 13.46
C HIS A 121 2.06 10.23 13.66
N SER A 122 1.09 11.11 13.44
CA SER A 122 1.28 12.58 13.50
C SER A 122 0.52 13.26 14.63
N GLY A 123 0.02 12.52 15.61
CA GLY A 123 -0.72 13.06 16.74
C GLY A 123 -2.22 13.23 16.49
N HIS A 124 -2.78 12.66 15.41
CA HIS A 124 -4.23 12.65 15.21
C HIS A 124 -4.90 11.63 16.14
N ALA A 125 -5.51 12.10 17.22
CA ALA A 125 -5.96 11.25 18.33
C ALA A 125 -6.84 10.06 17.92
N MET A 126 -7.78 10.24 16.97
CA MET A 126 -8.65 9.16 16.53
C MET A 126 -7.90 8.11 15.70
N ASN A 127 -6.99 8.55 14.80
CA ASN A 127 -6.19 7.64 13.98
C ASN A 127 -5.24 6.82 14.86
N GLU A 128 -4.55 7.47 15.79
CA GLU A 128 -3.68 6.76 16.74
C GLU A 128 -4.46 5.77 17.61
N ALA A 129 -5.70 6.11 17.99
CA ALA A 129 -6.55 5.19 18.74
C ALA A 129 -6.95 3.96 17.91
N ALA A 130 -7.17 4.10 16.60
CA ALA A 130 -7.42 2.99 15.67
C ALA A 130 -6.14 2.16 15.48
N ASP A 131 -4.99 2.78 15.18
CA ASP A 131 -3.68 2.13 15.01
C ASP A 131 -3.31 1.27 16.22
N VAL A 132 -3.37 1.82 17.43
CA VAL A 132 -3.07 1.08 18.68
C VAL A 132 -3.93 -0.17 18.80
N ARG A 133 -5.22 -0.09 18.44
CA ARG A 133 -6.15 -1.23 18.51
C ARG A 133 -5.91 -2.26 17.42
N ALA A 134 -5.62 -1.82 16.18
CA ALA A 134 -5.25 -2.70 15.08
C ALA A 134 -3.95 -3.45 15.38
N ASN A 135 -2.93 -2.75 15.88
CA ASN A 135 -1.66 -3.35 16.29
C ASN A 135 -1.82 -4.32 17.47
N ALA A 136 -2.64 -3.98 18.46
CA ALA A 136 -2.95 -4.88 19.57
C ALA A 136 -3.63 -6.17 19.08
N ALA A 137 -4.54 -6.08 18.12
CA ALA A 137 -5.18 -7.24 17.51
C ALA A 137 -4.18 -8.11 16.76
N ALA A 138 -3.32 -7.52 15.89
CA ALA A 138 -2.24 -8.24 15.21
C ALA A 138 -1.30 -8.95 16.22
N THR A 139 -0.95 -8.26 17.30
CA THR A 139 -0.12 -8.80 18.38
C THR A 139 -0.80 -9.98 19.09
N ALA A 140 -2.10 -9.92 19.35
CA ALA A 140 -2.84 -11.03 19.94
C ALA A 140 -2.77 -12.29 19.04
N PHE A 141 -3.01 -12.12 17.72
CA PHE A 141 -2.88 -13.22 16.76
C PHE A 141 -1.47 -13.79 16.68
N SER A 142 -0.42 -12.96 16.73
CA SER A 142 0.97 -13.44 16.76
C SER A 142 1.25 -14.31 17.99
N LYS A 143 0.60 -14.00 19.12
CA LYS A 143 0.69 -14.77 20.37
C LYS A 143 -0.32 -15.91 20.45
N LYS A 144 -1.11 -16.14 19.40
CA LYS A 144 -2.22 -17.11 19.38
C LYS A 144 -3.24 -16.87 20.51
N GLN A 145 -3.53 -15.62 20.78
CA GLN A 145 -4.51 -15.16 21.76
C GLN A 145 -5.69 -14.51 21.06
N ASP A 146 -6.85 -14.50 21.69
CA ASP A 146 -8.01 -13.77 21.20
C ASP A 146 -7.80 -12.26 21.34
N PRO A 147 -8.06 -11.45 20.29
CA PRO A 147 -7.95 -10.01 20.38
C PRO A 147 -9.10 -9.41 21.19
N GLN A 148 -8.88 -8.24 21.73
CA GLN A 148 -9.98 -7.43 22.28
C GLN A 148 -10.81 -6.88 21.10
N VAL A 149 -12.06 -7.31 21.00
CA VAL A 149 -12.93 -6.95 19.86
C VAL A 149 -13.67 -5.61 20.03
N GLY A 150 -13.69 -5.04 21.22
CA GLY A 150 -14.37 -3.78 21.53
C GLY A 150 -15.90 -3.91 21.68
N PRO A 151 -16.56 -2.81 22.12
CA PRO A 151 -18.01 -2.79 22.37
C PRO A 151 -18.85 -2.74 21.08
N GLY A 152 -18.23 -2.35 19.94
CA GLY A 152 -18.93 -2.17 18.66
C GLY A 152 -19.74 -0.87 18.60
N TYR A 153 -20.43 -0.67 17.47
CA TYR A 153 -21.34 0.46 17.27
C TYR A 153 -22.73 0.10 17.74
N ARG A 154 -23.26 0.90 18.65
CA ARG A 154 -24.58 0.62 19.26
C ARG A 154 -25.73 1.39 18.64
N GLY A 155 -25.48 2.28 17.64
CA GLY A 155 -26.51 3.05 16.94
C GLY A 155 -27.58 3.70 17.85
N SER A 156 -28.45 4.51 17.30
CA SER A 156 -29.59 5.08 18.03
C SER A 156 -30.71 4.05 18.35
N GLY A 157 -30.54 2.77 17.95
CA GLY A 157 -31.47 1.67 18.21
C GLY A 157 -30.72 0.41 18.64
N ALA A 158 -30.50 0.26 19.95
CA ALA A 158 -29.75 -0.86 20.50
C ALA A 158 -30.35 -2.23 20.18
N ALA A 159 -29.62 -3.02 19.39
CA ALA A 159 -29.75 -4.48 19.37
C ALA A 159 -28.36 -5.10 19.27
N ALA A 160 -28.02 -5.95 20.23
CA ALA A 160 -26.74 -6.63 20.33
C ALA A 160 -26.47 -7.51 19.11
N ALA A 161 -25.39 -7.26 18.39
CA ALA A 161 -24.91 -8.14 17.32
C ALA A 161 -24.05 -9.26 17.93
N THR A 162 -24.40 -10.49 17.62
CA THR A 162 -23.66 -11.72 17.93
C THR A 162 -22.32 -11.76 17.19
N PRO A 163 -21.26 -12.29 17.80
CA PRO A 163 -19.96 -12.39 17.13
C PRO A 163 -19.99 -13.38 15.98
N VAL A 164 -19.64 -12.91 14.79
CA VAL A 164 -19.44 -13.76 13.61
C VAL A 164 -17.99 -14.24 13.62
N SER A 165 -17.82 -15.56 13.68
CA SER A 165 -16.53 -16.25 13.63
C SER A 165 -15.93 -16.14 12.23
N PRO A 166 -14.62 -15.85 12.10
CA PRO A 166 -13.99 -15.70 10.78
C PRO A 166 -13.73 -17.04 10.09
N ALA A 167 -14.07 -17.09 8.81
CA ALA A 167 -13.67 -18.18 7.93
C ALA A 167 -12.20 -17.98 7.49
N SER A 168 -11.39 -19.02 7.61
CA SER A 168 -9.98 -19.04 7.23
C SER A 168 -9.81 -19.16 5.71
N PRO A 169 -8.93 -18.39 5.08
CA PRO A 169 -8.39 -18.72 3.76
C PRO A 169 -7.12 -19.56 3.89
N SER A 170 -6.99 -20.52 2.99
CA SER A 170 -5.93 -21.51 2.92
C SER A 170 -4.58 -20.93 2.49
N ALA A 171 -3.52 -21.50 3.07
CA ALA A 171 -2.13 -21.17 2.84
C ALA A 171 -1.64 -21.58 1.44
N THR A 172 -0.76 -20.78 0.85
CA THR A 172 0.15 -21.19 -0.22
C THR A 172 1.57 -20.71 0.06
N THR A 173 2.47 -21.59 -0.20
CA THR A 173 3.90 -21.78 0.04
C THR A 173 4.86 -20.63 -0.30
N ASP A 174 5.95 -20.57 0.52
CA ASP A 174 7.15 -19.73 0.45
C ASP A 174 7.97 -19.90 -0.85
N GLU A 175 8.38 -18.76 -1.41
CA GLU A 175 9.60 -18.60 -2.22
C GLU A 175 10.26 -17.23 -1.96
N PRO A 176 11.60 -17.07 -2.10
CA PRO A 176 12.34 -15.91 -1.59
C PRO A 176 12.30 -14.63 -2.46
N ALA A 177 12.43 -13.47 -1.83
CA ALA A 177 12.22 -12.11 -2.37
C ALA A 177 13.28 -11.64 -3.39
N GLU A 178 12.84 -11.08 -4.52
CA GLU A 178 13.68 -10.47 -5.56
C GLU A 178 13.68 -8.93 -5.51
N ASP A 179 14.81 -8.32 -5.92
CA ASP A 179 14.96 -6.87 -6.07
C ASP A 179 14.03 -6.33 -7.14
N LEU A 180 13.70 -5.03 -7.08
CA LEU A 180 12.97 -4.36 -8.14
C LEU A 180 13.62 -4.58 -9.51
N PHE A 181 14.91 -4.90 -9.53
CA PHE A 181 15.72 -5.14 -10.74
C PHE A 181 16.46 -6.50 -10.74
N SER A 182 16.50 -7.28 -9.67
CA SER A 182 17.16 -8.58 -9.63
C SER A 182 16.39 -9.71 -10.32
N LEU A 183 15.14 -9.47 -10.72
CA LEU A 183 14.37 -10.30 -11.65
C LEU A 183 15.08 -10.50 -13.02
N PHE A 184 16.15 -9.72 -13.28
CA PHE A 184 16.82 -9.72 -14.58
C PHE A 184 18.00 -10.69 -14.70
N ASP A 185 18.48 -11.25 -13.62
CA ASP A 185 19.64 -12.16 -13.67
C ASP A 185 19.27 -13.57 -14.17
N GLN A 186 17.98 -13.84 -14.45
CA GLN A 186 17.50 -15.15 -14.94
C GLN A 186 16.95 -15.15 -16.37
N ALA A 187 16.94 -14.02 -17.08
CA ALA A 187 16.43 -13.94 -18.44
C ALA A 187 17.56 -13.84 -19.49
N GLU A 188 18.51 -14.76 -19.49
CA GLU A 188 19.32 -15.05 -20.68
C GLU A 188 18.75 -16.29 -21.36
N GLY A 189 17.88 -16.09 -22.36
CA GLY A 189 17.33 -17.18 -23.16
C GLY A 189 16.24 -16.74 -24.12
N GLU A 190 16.67 -16.28 -25.30
CA GLU A 190 15.98 -16.32 -26.60
C GLU A 190 14.63 -15.62 -26.82
N GLY A 191 14.61 -14.75 -27.81
CA GLY A 191 13.44 -14.57 -28.66
C GLY A 191 13.17 -13.16 -29.16
N ALA A 192 13.73 -12.86 -30.31
CA ALA A 192 13.52 -11.61 -31.05
C ALA A 192 12.14 -11.49 -31.70
N ALA A 193 11.75 -10.21 -31.89
CA ALA A 193 10.94 -9.64 -32.94
C ALA A 193 9.41 -9.69 -32.85
N SER A 194 8.78 -8.54 -32.73
CA SER A 194 8.08 -7.98 -33.90
C SER A 194 7.64 -6.53 -33.65
N CYS A 195 8.02 -5.69 -34.56
CA CYS A 195 7.61 -4.30 -34.74
C CYS A 195 6.10 -4.19 -35.03
N SER A 196 5.41 -3.28 -34.37
CA SER A 196 4.25 -2.60 -34.96
C SER A 196 4.15 -1.19 -34.46
N THR A 197 4.19 -0.30 -35.39
CA THR A 197 4.05 1.14 -35.34
C THR A 197 2.80 1.59 -34.60
N ALA A 198 2.93 2.62 -33.75
CA ALA A 198 2.27 3.87 -33.94
C ALA A 198 1.83 4.58 -32.64
N VAL A 199 1.90 5.85 -32.77
CA VAL A 199 1.27 6.98 -32.08
C VAL A 199 1.99 7.41 -30.83
N GLU A 200 2.81 8.42 -31.05
CA GLU A 200 3.30 9.36 -30.05
C GLU A 200 2.13 9.93 -29.26
N GLU A 201 1.94 9.41 -28.06
CA GLU A 201 1.28 10.14 -27.02
C GLU A 201 2.30 10.31 -25.89
N THR A 202 2.95 11.46 -25.89
CA THR A 202 3.91 11.92 -24.90
C THR A 202 3.38 11.61 -23.50
N VAL A 203 4.13 10.80 -22.73
CA VAL A 203 3.85 10.52 -21.32
C VAL A 203 4.08 11.81 -20.54
N LEU A 204 3.10 12.70 -20.54
CA LEU A 204 3.02 13.81 -19.59
C LEU A 204 2.67 13.22 -18.23
N VAL A 205 3.71 12.94 -17.42
CA VAL A 205 3.53 12.84 -15.97
C VAL A 205 3.03 14.21 -15.55
N ALA A 206 1.87 14.25 -14.89
CA ALA A 206 1.06 15.43 -14.68
C ALA A 206 1.83 16.59 -14.01
N ASP A 207 2.35 17.49 -14.82
CA ASP A 207 2.76 18.83 -14.43
C ASP A 207 1.54 19.77 -14.61
N GLY A 208 0.47 19.51 -13.82
CA GLY A 208 -0.72 20.35 -13.82
C GLY A 208 -0.52 21.55 -12.89
N PRO A 209 -1.07 22.75 -13.22
CA PRO A 209 -1.05 23.88 -12.32
C PRO A 209 -1.84 23.54 -11.06
N GLY A 210 -1.14 23.45 -9.90
CA GLY A 210 -1.71 23.14 -8.59
C GLY A 210 -1.25 21.83 -7.96
N THR A 211 -0.45 21.02 -8.65
CA THR A 211 0.15 19.78 -8.09
C THR A 211 1.35 20.14 -7.22
N THR A 212 1.40 19.65 -5.98
CA THR A 212 2.55 19.85 -5.09
C THR A 212 3.77 19.06 -5.60
N ASP A 213 4.99 19.50 -5.25
CA ASP A 213 6.23 18.79 -5.61
C ASP A 213 6.21 17.33 -5.13
N PHE A 214 5.64 17.06 -3.96
CA PHE A 214 5.51 15.72 -3.41
C PHE A 214 4.58 14.83 -4.22
N GLU A 215 3.46 15.36 -4.71
CA GLU A 215 2.54 14.62 -5.59
C GLU A 215 3.20 14.31 -6.94
N GLN A 216 3.96 15.26 -7.49
CA GLN A 216 4.72 15.06 -8.73
C GLN A 216 5.77 13.96 -8.57
N ILE A 217 6.55 14.00 -7.47
CA ILE A 217 7.60 13.01 -7.20
C ILE A 217 6.97 11.61 -7.00
N THR A 218 5.90 11.52 -6.21
CA THR A 218 5.19 10.25 -5.99
C THR A 218 4.63 9.69 -7.29
N ALA A 219 4.05 10.52 -8.15
CA ALA A 219 3.53 10.10 -9.45
C ALA A 219 4.65 9.60 -10.38
N ARG A 220 5.82 10.23 -10.37
CA ARG A 220 7.00 9.82 -11.15
C ARG A 220 7.58 8.50 -10.65
N GLU A 221 7.66 8.31 -9.33
CA GLU A 221 8.07 7.04 -8.74
C GLU A 221 7.12 5.91 -9.14
N GLN A 222 5.81 6.12 -9.00
CA GLN A 222 4.80 5.15 -9.42
C GLN A 222 4.86 4.85 -10.93
N ALA A 223 5.21 5.84 -11.76
CA ALA A 223 5.40 5.63 -13.19
C ALA A 223 6.62 4.73 -13.47
N LEU A 224 7.73 4.89 -12.73
CA LEU A 224 8.92 4.03 -12.83
C LEU A 224 8.65 2.58 -12.38
N LEU A 225 7.65 2.36 -11.52
CA LEU A 225 7.18 1.04 -11.14
C LEU A 225 6.19 0.46 -12.16
N GLY A 226 5.63 1.29 -13.04
CA GLY A 226 4.62 0.88 -14.02
C GLY A 226 5.22 0.24 -15.27
N ASP A 227 4.58 -0.84 -15.75
CA ASP A 227 5.00 -1.61 -16.92
C ASP A 227 5.20 -0.78 -18.18
N ARG A 228 4.37 0.27 -18.37
CA ARG A 228 4.43 1.14 -19.55
C ARG A 228 5.79 1.84 -19.68
N LEU A 229 6.27 2.44 -18.58
CA LEU A 229 7.53 3.19 -18.58
C LEU A 229 8.72 2.24 -18.61
N ARG A 230 8.58 1.08 -17.97
CA ARG A 230 9.62 0.05 -17.95
C ARG A 230 9.80 -0.66 -19.28
N ALA A 231 8.76 -0.69 -20.10
CA ALA A 231 8.84 -1.17 -21.49
C ALA A 231 9.44 -0.13 -22.47
N ASP A 232 9.69 1.11 -21.98
CA ASP A 232 10.22 2.22 -22.77
C ASP A 232 11.45 2.85 -22.08
N PRO A 233 12.64 2.24 -22.20
CA PRO A 233 13.87 2.74 -21.58
C PRO A 233 14.22 4.20 -21.91
N PRO A 234 14.01 4.72 -23.15
CA PRO A 234 14.19 6.15 -23.44
C PRO A 234 13.36 7.08 -22.56
N SER A 235 12.05 6.80 -22.40
CA SER A 235 11.17 7.58 -21.53
C SER A 235 11.51 7.44 -20.04
N ALA A 236 11.91 6.25 -19.60
CA ALA A 236 12.42 6.04 -18.25
C ALA A 236 13.71 6.84 -17.99
N ALA A 237 14.58 6.93 -18.98
CA ALA A 237 15.83 7.68 -18.88
C ALA A 237 15.61 9.18 -18.62
N GLU A 238 14.47 9.75 -19.02
CA GLU A 238 14.14 11.15 -18.77
C GLU A 238 13.84 11.44 -17.29
N LEU A 239 13.47 10.44 -16.51
CA LEU A 239 13.24 10.56 -15.08
C LEU A 239 14.49 10.27 -14.23
N LEU A 240 15.50 9.62 -14.83
CA LEU A 240 16.73 9.27 -14.12
C LEU A 240 17.79 10.37 -14.29
N HIS A 241 18.34 10.82 -13.18
CA HIS A 241 19.48 11.74 -13.19
C HIS A 241 20.68 11.15 -13.94
N PRO A 242 21.51 11.95 -14.67
CA PRO A 242 22.70 11.45 -15.37
C PRO A 242 23.66 10.63 -14.48
N SER A 243 23.76 10.98 -13.20
CA SER A 243 24.56 10.25 -12.21
C SER A 243 23.68 9.35 -11.33
N PHE A 244 22.61 8.79 -11.87
CA PHE A 244 21.75 7.86 -11.12
C PHE A 244 22.53 6.63 -10.64
N THR A 245 22.20 6.17 -9.43
CA THR A 245 22.74 4.93 -8.88
C THR A 245 21.65 4.19 -8.12
N GLU A 246 21.73 2.87 -8.10
CA GLU A 246 20.83 2.02 -7.33
C GLU A 246 21.59 1.02 -6.48
N VAL A 247 21.00 0.68 -5.32
CA VAL A 247 21.38 -0.48 -4.52
C VAL A 247 20.14 -1.35 -4.38
N GLY A 248 20.15 -2.49 -5.05
CA GLY A 248 19.05 -3.45 -4.96
C GLY A 248 18.95 -4.11 -3.58
N ALA A 249 17.84 -4.81 -3.31
CA ALA A 249 17.60 -5.50 -2.04
C ALA A 249 18.62 -6.61 -1.76
N SER A 250 19.27 -7.15 -2.78
CA SER A 250 20.41 -8.06 -2.67
C SER A 250 21.73 -7.39 -2.25
N GLY A 251 21.76 -6.04 -2.21
CA GLY A 251 22.97 -5.25 -1.98
C GLY A 251 23.82 -5.02 -3.24
N ARG A 252 23.41 -5.53 -4.40
CA ARG A 252 24.08 -5.26 -5.68
C ARG A 252 23.88 -3.80 -6.06
N ARG A 253 24.94 -3.19 -6.63
CA ARG A 253 24.92 -1.80 -7.11
C ARG A 253 24.82 -1.76 -8.63
N TYR A 254 24.07 -0.78 -9.10
CA TYR A 254 23.84 -0.51 -10.50
C TYR A 254 24.03 0.98 -10.79
N ASP A 255 24.53 1.29 -11.97
CA ASP A 255 24.51 2.63 -12.51
C ASP A 255 23.31 2.84 -13.46
N ARG A 256 23.21 4.04 -14.01
CA ARG A 256 22.11 4.43 -14.90
C ARG A 256 22.03 3.57 -16.16
N GLU A 257 23.18 3.25 -16.78
CA GLU A 257 23.24 2.49 -18.03
C GLU A 257 22.84 1.03 -17.78
N GLU A 258 23.35 0.44 -16.71
CA GLU A 258 23.00 -0.92 -16.30
C GLU A 258 21.51 -1.06 -16.01
N ILE A 259 20.90 -0.08 -15.33
CA ILE A 259 19.46 -0.11 -15.05
C ILE A 259 18.64 0.02 -16.33
N LEU A 260 18.96 1.00 -17.19
CA LEU A 260 18.21 1.20 -18.43
C LEU A 260 18.30 0.00 -19.37
N ALA A 261 19.45 -0.69 -19.42
CA ALA A 261 19.63 -1.90 -20.20
C ALA A 261 18.83 -3.11 -19.66
N ARG A 262 18.40 -3.04 -18.40
CA ARG A 262 17.70 -4.13 -17.69
C ARG A 262 16.24 -3.84 -17.41
N LEU A 263 15.72 -2.67 -17.79
CA LEU A 263 14.32 -2.34 -17.58
C LEU A 263 13.42 -3.33 -18.33
N ALA A 264 12.52 -3.95 -17.58
CA ALA A 264 11.43 -4.79 -18.08
C ALA A 264 10.19 -4.61 -17.22
N PRO A 265 8.99 -4.95 -17.74
CA PRO A 265 7.78 -4.97 -16.94
C PRO A 265 7.96 -5.78 -15.65
N LEU A 266 7.39 -5.28 -14.55
CA LEU A 266 7.39 -5.96 -13.26
C LEU A 266 6.09 -6.74 -13.10
N GLU A 267 6.20 -8.00 -12.70
CA GLU A 267 5.02 -8.78 -12.37
C GLU A 267 4.60 -8.51 -10.90
N ASP A 268 3.34 -8.07 -10.73
CA ASP A 268 2.66 -7.97 -9.43
C ASP A 268 3.39 -7.19 -8.31
N VAL A 269 3.99 -6.03 -8.64
CA VAL A 269 4.54 -5.12 -7.63
C VAL A 269 3.49 -4.08 -7.25
N ASP A 270 3.04 -4.12 -6.00
CA ASP A 270 2.23 -3.07 -5.39
C ASP A 270 3.12 -2.18 -4.52
N ALA A 271 2.99 -0.87 -4.67
CA ALA A 271 3.73 0.12 -3.88
C ALA A 271 2.77 0.93 -3.00
N GLU A 272 3.11 1.03 -1.73
CA GLU A 272 2.30 1.66 -0.70
C GLU A 272 3.14 2.43 0.33
N GLU A 273 2.48 3.14 1.25
CA GLU A 273 3.13 3.89 2.33
C GLU A 273 4.13 4.95 1.84
N PHE A 274 3.76 5.71 0.80
CA PHE A 274 4.61 6.77 0.29
C PHE A 274 4.71 7.93 1.29
N VAL A 275 5.93 8.16 1.79
CA VAL A 275 6.29 9.28 2.65
C VAL A 275 7.37 10.10 1.97
N ALA A 276 7.10 11.38 1.73
CA ALA A 276 8.05 12.32 1.12
C ALA A 276 8.52 13.34 2.15
N ASP A 277 9.83 13.54 2.25
CA ASP A 277 10.48 14.51 3.14
C ASP A 277 11.46 15.38 2.34
N GLU A 278 11.26 16.70 2.34
CA GLU A 278 12.22 17.63 1.74
C GLU A 278 13.38 17.82 2.70
N ILE A 279 14.47 17.08 2.49
CA ILE A 279 15.67 17.10 3.35
C ILE A 279 16.61 18.29 3.09
N ALA A 280 16.47 18.93 1.94
CA ALA A 280 17.11 20.18 1.58
C ALA A 280 16.32 20.84 0.43
N PRO A 281 16.47 22.16 0.19
CA PRO A 281 15.80 22.83 -0.93
C PRO A 281 16.06 22.10 -2.26
N GLY A 282 14.98 21.63 -2.91
CA GLY A 282 15.05 20.86 -4.14
C GLY A 282 15.64 19.46 -3.99
N VAL A 283 15.64 18.89 -2.79
CA VAL A 283 16.06 17.50 -2.53
C VAL A 283 15.03 16.80 -1.65
N VAL A 284 14.36 15.79 -2.20
CA VAL A 284 13.32 15.04 -1.51
C VAL A 284 13.74 13.59 -1.35
N LEU A 285 13.65 13.09 -0.11
CA LEU A 285 13.71 11.67 0.20
C LEU A 285 12.28 11.11 0.17
N LEU A 286 12.01 10.24 -0.78
CA LEU A 286 10.76 9.49 -0.87
C LEU A 286 11.00 8.09 -0.31
N GLN A 287 10.19 7.67 0.64
CA GLN A 287 10.21 6.33 1.21
C GLN A 287 8.86 5.65 0.94
N TYR A 288 8.89 4.35 0.67
CA TYR A 288 7.68 3.57 0.43
C TYR A 288 7.99 2.06 0.57
N ILE A 289 6.95 1.25 0.53
CA ILE A 289 7.07 -0.21 0.58
C ILE A 289 6.55 -0.78 -0.72
N THR A 290 7.29 -1.73 -1.31
CA THR A 290 6.76 -2.58 -2.37
C THR A 290 6.46 -3.96 -1.82
N ASN A 291 5.27 -4.47 -2.14
CA ASN A 291 4.86 -5.84 -1.86
C ASN A 291 5.13 -6.68 -3.10
N GLU A 292 6.07 -7.59 -2.99
CA GLU A 292 6.52 -8.48 -4.05
C GLU A 292 6.16 -9.93 -3.70
N PRO A 293 6.14 -10.87 -4.66
CA PRO A 293 5.84 -12.26 -4.38
C PRO A 293 6.70 -12.90 -3.27
N ARG A 294 7.89 -12.35 -3.04
CA ARG A 294 8.89 -12.84 -2.07
C ARG A 294 8.91 -12.09 -0.75
N GLY A 295 8.08 -11.07 -0.59
CA GLY A 295 7.98 -10.31 0.64
C GLY A 295 8.00 -8.80 0.43
N ALA A 296 7.91 -8.06 1.53
CA ALA A 296 7.96 -6.61 1.51
C ALA A 296 9.41 -6.11 1.35
N VAL A 297 9.58 -5.07 0.55
CA VAL A 297 10.85 -4.38 0.36
C VAL A 297 10.65 -2.91 0.71
N HIS A 298 11.41 -2.41 1.69
CA HIS A 298 11.48 -0.98 1.97
C HIS A 298 12.30 -0.28 0.90
N ARG A 299 11.71 0.73 0.28
CA ARG A 299 12.32 1.52 -0.78
C ARG A 299 12.64 2.92 -0.30
N SER A 300 13.75 3.45 -0.76
CA SER A 300 14.14 4.84 -0.55
C SER A 300 14.65 5.42 -1.85
N SER A 301 14.04 6.52 -2.28
CA SER A 301 14.36 7.23 -3.53
C SER A 301 14.76 8.66 -3.21
N LEU A 302 15.94 9.08 -3.65
CA LEU A 302 16.40 10.44 -3.54
C LEU A 302 16.13 11.18 -4.85
N TRP A 303 15.20 12.11 -4.80
CA TRP A 303 14.83 12.98 -5.92
C TRP A 303 15.51 14.33 -5.78
N VAL A 304 16.04 14.85 -6.87
CA VAL A 304 16.68 16.17 -6.92
C VAL A 304 16.04 17.02 -8.02
N GLN A 305 15.87 18.31 -7.74
CA GLN A 305 15.35 19.27 -8.70
C GLN A 305 16.49 19.95 -9.43
N GLU A 306 16.60 19.75 -10.73
CA GLU A 306 17.56 20.41 -11.61
C GLU A 306 16.84 21.10 -12.76
N SER A 307 17.11 22.39 -12.94
CA SER A 307 16.48 23.20 -14.00
C SER A 307 14.95 23.12 -14.00
N GLY A 308 14.33 23.04 -12.81
CA GLY A 308 12.87 22.95 -12.63
C GLY A 308 12.28 21.55 -12.90
N ARG A 309 13.11 20.54 -13.08
CA ARG A 309 12.66 19.13 -13.28
C ARG A 309 13.13 18.27 -12.12
N TRP A 310 12.22 17.42 -11.62
CA TRP A 310 12.55 16.41 -10.63
C TRP A 310 13.14 15.18 -11.31
N LEU A 311 14.36 14.77 -10.89
CA LEU A 311 15.10 13.62 -11.40
C LEU A 311 15.46 12.67 -10.26
N LEU A 312 15.32 11.37 -10.48
CA LEU A 312 15.71 10.34 -9.52
C LEU A 312 17.24 10.20 -9.49
N ARG A 313 17.85 10.56 -8.36
CA ARG A 313 19.31 10.57 -8.19
C ARG A 313 19.84 9.27 -7.60
N HIS A 314 19.07 8.66 -6.69
CA HIS A 314 19.45 7.40 -6.04
C HIS A 314 18.20 6.61 -5.66
N HIS A 315 18.29 5.29 -5.79
CA HIS A 315 17.27 4.37 -5.32
C HIS A 315 17.92 3.26 -4.48
N GLN A 316 17.22 2.83 -3.41
CA GLN A 316 17.65 1.70 -2.60
C GLN A 316 16.45 0.84 -2.19
N GLY A 317 16.60 -0.46 -2.36
CA GLY A 317 15.71 -1.47 -1.79
C GLY A 317 16.36 -2.17 -0.60
N THR A 318 15.57 -2.49 0.41
CA THR A 318 16.00 -3.28 1.57
C THR A 318 14.92 -4.31 1.88
N ALA A 319 15.22 -5.59 1.69
CA ALA A 319 14.27 -6.66 1.98
C ALA A 319 13.92 -6.70 3.47
N SER A 320 12.64 -6.79 3.80
CA SER A 320 12.17 -7.08 5.15
C SER A 320 12.40 -8.55 5.46
N PHE A 321 13.49 -8.87 6.12
CA PHE A 321 13.64 -10.20 6.70
C PHE A 321 12.80 -10.25 7.98
N GLY A 322 11.79 -11.12 8.02
CA GLY A 322 11.10 -11.45 9.27
C GLY A 322 12.17 -11.78 10.34
N ALA A 323 12.09 -11.15 11.49
CA ALA A 323 13.04 -11.29 12.58
C ALA A 323 13.03 -12.73 13.12
N SER A 324 13.70 -13.65 12.44
CA SER A 324 14.18 -14.92 12.96
C SER A 324 15.56 -14.71 13.57
N GLY A 325 15.63 -13.85 14.59
CA GLY A 325 16.86 -13.55 15.31
C GLY A 325 16.80 -14.10 16.72
N THR A 326 17.22 -15.34 16.92
CA THR A 326 17.69 -15.79 18.23
C THR A 326 18.76 -14.82 18.72
N HIS A 327 18.39 -13.99 19.67
CA HIS A 327 19.32 -13.20 20.48
C HIS A 327 20.23 -14.18 21.20
N ARG A 328 21.41 -14.44 20.66
CA ARG A 328 22.49 -15.14 21.36
C ARG A 328 23.01 -14.17 22.40
N ASP A 329 22.63 -14.43 23.64
CA ASP A 329 23.11 -13.72 24.82
C ASP A 329 24.66 -13.86 24.90
N LEU A 330 25.35 -12.77 24.56
CA LEU A 330 26.80 -12.65 24.78
C LEU A 330 27.06 -12.02 26.16
N ARG A 331 26.53 -12.61 27.23
CA ARG A 331 27.02 -12.38 28.57
C ARG A 331 27.60 -13.69 29.11
N GLY A 332 28.93 -13.81 29.00
CA GLY A 332 29.60 -14.92 29.65
C GLY A 332 31.07 -15.06 29.22
N ARG A 333 31.95 -14.11 29.60
CA ARG A 333 33.18 -14.32 30.32
C ARG A 333 33.90 -12.96 30.56
#